data_2aede688437ee00231a6d96c325592a2
#
_entry.id   2aede688437ee00231a6d96c325592a2
#
_cell.length_a   1.000
_cell.length_b   1.000
_cell.length_c   1.000
_cell.angle_alpha   90.00
_cell.angle_beta   90.00
_cell.angle_gamma   90.00
#
_symmetry.space_group_name_H-M   'P 1'
#
loop_
_entity.id
_entity.type
_entity.pdbx_description
1 polymer ?
#
loop_
_entity_poly.entity_id
_entity_poly.type
_entity_poly.pdbx_seq_one_letter_code
_entity_poly.pdbx_strand_id
1 'polypeptide(L)'
;CFFIDAINPDGTLEERTYDRLGRVIRRLTPFTSALERLRPRLEARCGLYFSMESCVNPALDGVPLRLLNEGSSNMGIRCNPLADEVSATAELLTRMKIPYRILTDRTEDWSGLDAVIVNNARYLSPDECARMREFVRDGGTLIATGMSSLQKRDGESSGNFQLADLFGVDFTGEFTDTVSYLKTPEEGLTACLNNRCPLVRVRDAELLGTVTVPDYPANDPERYASIHSNPPGIDTGFAGLTLHRFGRGECVYLYSTLLRHRNASQREFGERLFRRFVPGALRSNLPPSAEVTLLRAEDGTLVVAVVNDQEDPPNIPLFDVEIEIPCAPVQSVRRVSDGKPVPVMMRDGKLLLNLERLDDVEMFEIIQQ
;
A
#
# COMPACT_ATOMS: atom_id res chain seq x y z
N CYS A 1 -11.66 -26.65 3.95
CA CYS A 1 -11.87 -27.34 5.24
C CYS A 1 -10.81 -26.87 6.23
N PHE A 2 -11.18 -26.01 7.18
CA PHE A 2 -10.24 -25.45 8.17
C PHE A 2 -9.85 -26.46 9.27
N PHE A 3 -10.53 -27.61 9.34
CA PHE A 3 -10.38 -28.57 10.43
C PHE A 3 -10.17 -30.00 9.93
N ILE A 4 -9.39 -30.16 8.83
CA ILE A 4 -8.92 -31.48 8.46
C ILE A 4 -8.10 -32.04 9.63
N ASP A 5 -8.37 -33.29 10.04
CA ASP A 5 -7.75 -34.00 11.15
C ASP A 5 -8.01 -33.41 12.55
N ALA A 6 -9.00 -32.51 12.71
CA ALA A 6 -9.37 -32.00 14.02
C ALA A 6 -10.32 -32.93 14.80
N ILE A 7 -11.07 -33.79 14.08
CA ILE A 7 -11.94 -34.81 14.65
C ILE A 7 -11.42 -36.18 14.21
N ASN A 8 -11.12 -37.04 15.17
CA ASN A 8 -10.65 -38.39 14.92
C ASN A 8 -11.77 -39.24 14.31
N PRO A 9 -11.45 -40.36 13.61
CA PRO A 9 -12.45 -41.23 13.02
C PRO A 9 -13.44 -41.86 14.02
N ASP A 10 -13.07 -41.95 15.30
CA ASP A 10 -13.92 -42.41 16.40
C ASP A 10 -14.82 -41.32 17.00
N GLY A 11 -14.78 -40.08 16.45
CA GLY A 11 -15.54 -38.92 16.91
C GLY A 11 -14.90 -38.16 18.08
N THR A 12 -13.75 -38.56 18.55
CA THR A 12 -13.00 -37.77 19.55
C THR A 12 -12.30 -36.56 18.92
N LEU A 13 -11.98 -35.55 19.73
CA LEU A 13 -11.26 -34.37 19.29
C LEU A 13 -9.75 -34.65 19.28
N GLU A 14 -9.05 -34.15 18.26
CA GLU A 14 -7.60 -34.19 18.23
C GLU A 14 -7.06 -33.11 19.19
N GLU A 15 -6.47 -33.57 20.30
CA GLU A 15 -6.10 -32.71 21.44
C GLU A 15 -5.12 -31.59 21.04
N ARG A 16 -4.12 -31.88 20.22
CA ARG A 16 -3.09 -30.89 19.83
C ARG A 16 -3.69 -29.74 19.07
N THR A 17 -4.64 -30.01 18.17
CA THR A 17 -5.34 -28.98 17.38
C THR A 17 -6.25 -28.16 18.28
N TYR A 18 -7.08 -28.81 19.08
CA TYR A 18 -8.04 -28.11 19.96
C TYR A 18 -7.34 -27.36 21.08
N ASP A 19 -6.27 -27.89 21.67
CA ASP A 19 -5.51 -27.19 22.70
C ASP A 19 -4.81 -25.95 22.16
N ARG A 20 -4.24 -26.05 20.96
CA ARG A 20 -3.61 -24.88 20.31
C ARG A 20 -4.63 -23.80 19.98
N LEU A 21 -5.71 -24.18 19.31
CA LEU A 21 -6.80 -23.25 18.99
C LEU A 21 -7.42 -22.65 20.26
N GLY A 22 -7.66 -23.45 21.27
CA GLY A 22 -8.20 -22.99 22.56
C GLY A 22 -7.30 -21.97 23.25
N ARG A 23 -5.97 -22.15 23.19
CA ARG A 23 -5.02 -21.15 23.72
C ARG A 23 -5.10 -19.83 22.95
N VAL A 24 -5.09 -19.90 21.60
CA VAL A 24 -5.18 -18.71 20.75
C VAL A 24 -6.50 -17.99 20.97
N ILE A 25 -7.63 -18.71 20.95
CA ILE A 25 -8.96 -18.12 21.16
C ILE A 25 -9.04 -17.43 22.54
N ARG A 26 -8.62 -18.11 23.61
CA ARG A 26 -8.62 -17.49 24.96
C ARG A 26 -7.77 -16.23 25.02
N ARG A 27 -6.63 -16.21 24.32
CA ARG A 27 -5.75 -15.05 24.25
C ARG A 27 -6.39 -13.88 23.48
N LEU A 28 -7.12 -14.17 22.39
CA LEU A 28 -7.74 -13.15 21.55
C LEU A 28 -9.09 -12.66 22.07
N THR A 29 -9.75 -13.42 22.96
CA THR A 29 -11.09 -13.08 23.50
C THR A 29 -11.19 -11.66 24.07
N PRO A 30 -10.24 -11.13 24.87
CA PRO A 30 -10.32 -9.77 25.37
C PRO A 30 -10.37 -8.73 24.25
N PHE A 31 -9.59 -8.94 23.17
CA PHE A 31 -9.53 -8.03 22.04
C PHE A 31 -10.82 -8.05 21.21
N THR A 32 -11.33 -9.25 20.90
CA THR A 32 -12.60 -9.41 20.15
C THR A 32 -13.76 -8.83 20.96
N SER A 33 -13.82 -9.05 22.27
CA SER A 33 -14.85 -8.47 23.15
C SER A 33 -14.80 -6.94 23.18
N ALA A 34 -13.60 -6.35 23.18
CA ALA A 34 -13.45 -4.90 23.09
C ALA A 34 -13.92 -4.35 21.74
N LEU A 35 -13.58 -5.01 20.64
CA LEU A 35 -14.01 -4.65 19.30
C LEU A 35 -15.52 -4.78 19.12
N GLU A 36 -16.14 -5.86 19.62
CA GLU A 36 -17.60 -6.05 19.59
C GLU A 36 -18.34 -4.97 20.38
N ARG A 37 -17.82 -4.59 21.54
CA ARG A 37 -18.41 -3.56 22.39
C ARG A 37 -18.31 -2.17 21.78
N LEU A 38 -17.13 -1.81 21.27
CA LEU A 38 -16.82 -0.47 20.76
C LEU A 38 -17.23 -0.27 19.31
N ARG A 39 -17.30 -1.35 18.51
CA ARG A 39 -17.56 -1.34 17.07
C ARG A 39 -16.78 -0.25 16.33
N PRO A 40 -15.46 -0.17 16.56
CA PRO A 40 -14.68 0.94 16.06
C PRO A 40 -14.47 0.81 14.55
N ARG A 41 -14.28 1.95 13.87
CA ARG A 41 -13.94 2.02 12.46
C ARG A 41 -12.48 2.36 12.30
N LEU A 42 -11.88 1.91 11.19
CA LEU A 42 -10.49 2.19 10.89
C LEU A 42 -10.25 3.71 10.75
N GLU A 43 -9.32 4.21 11.55
CA GLU A 43 -8.86 5.60 11.51
C GLU A 43 -7.65 5.67 10.57
N ALA A 44 -7.85 6.17 9.36
CA ALA A 44 -6.79 6.27 8.36
C ALA A 44 -6.99 7.50 7.48
N ARG A 45 -5.90 8.20 7.20
CA ARG A 45 -5.85 9.39 6.34
C ARG A 45 -5.33 9.07 4.93
N CYS A 46 -4.91 7.82 4.69
CA CYS A 46 -4.46 7.30 3.41
C CYS A 46 -5.45 6.28 2.86
N GLY A 47 -5.82 6.40 1.59
CA GLY A 47 -6.57 5.42 0.83
C GLY A 47 -5.67 4.68 -0.15
N LEU A 48 -5.78 3.36 -0.22
CA LEU A 48 -5.16 2.54 -1.25
C LEU A 48 -6.25 2.02 -2.17
N TYR A 49 -6.28 2.51 -3.41
CA TYR A 49 -7.33 2.18 -4.36
C TYR A 49 -7.07 0.84 -5.04
N PHE A 50 -8.01 -0.09 -4.90
CA PHE A 50 -8.00 -1.39 -5.55
C PHE A 50 -9.05 -1.42 -6.66
N SER A 51 -8.60 -1.38 -7.92
CA SER A 51 -9.47 -1.51 -9.08
C SER A 51 -9.83 -2.96 -9.32
N MET A 52 -11.05 -3.35 -8.92
CA MET A 52 -11.57 -4.70 -9.17
C MET A 52 -11.56 -5.03 -10.66
N GLU A 53 -12.02 -4.11 -11.50
CA GLU A 53 -12.08 -4.34 -12.95
C GLU A 53 -10.69 -4.59 -13.54
N SER A 54 -9.69 -3.77 -13.19
CA SER A 54 -8.30 -3.95 -13.67
C SER A 54 -7.65 -5.24 -13.14
N CYS A 55 -8.10 -5.73 -11.99
CA CYS A 55 -7.56 -6.95 -11.37
C CYS A 55 -8.13 -8.24 -11.97
N VAL A 56 -9.47 -8.28 -12.20
CA VAL A 56 -10.15 -9.52 -12.60
C VAL A 56 -10.45 -9.63 -14.08
N ASN A 57 -10.32 -8.54 -14.84
CA ASN A 57 -10.58 -8.52 -16.27
C ASN A 57 -9.32 -8.94 -17.06
N PRO A 58 -9.31 -10.12 -17.71
CA PRO A 58 -8.13 -10.61 -18.44
C PRO A 58 -7.68 -9.70 -19.58
N ALA A 59 -8.57 -8.87 -20.12
CA ALA A 59 -8.23 -7.90 -21.15
C ALA A 59 -7.35 -6.77 -20.61
N LEU A 60 -7.41 -6.51 -19.30
CA LEU A 60 -6.67 -5.43 -18.63
C LEU A 60 -5.39 -5.91 -17.95
N ASP A 61 -5.39 -7.08 -17.34
CA ASP A 61 -4.22 -7.58 -16.61
C ASP A 61 -3.10 -8.10 -17.53
N GLY A 62 -3.44 -8.40 -18.77
CA GLY A 62 -2.49 -8.89 -19.78
C GLY A 62 -2.03 -10.33 -19.56
N VAL A 63 -2.64 -11.04 -18.59
CA VAL A 63 -2.35 -12.46 -18.31
C VAL A 63 -3.47 -13.31 -18.89
N PRO A 64 -3.19 -14.18 -19.89
CA PRO A 64 -4.20 -15.08 -20.41
C PRO A 64 -4.80 -15.97 -19.31
N LEU A 65 -6.13 -16.14 -19.30
CA LEU A 65 -6.84 -16.94 -18.30
C LEU A 65 -6.24 -18.36 -18.12
N ARG A 66 -5.77 -18.96 -19.20
CA ARG A 66 -5.09 -20.26 -19.14
C ARG A 66 -3.86 -20.29 -18.25
N LEU A 67 -3.14 -19.17 -18.13
CA LEU A 67 -1.91 -19.06 -17.33
C LEU A 67 -2.22 -18.82 -15.85
N LEU A 68 -3.41 -18.37 -15.50
CA LEU A 68 -3.80 -18.15 -14.10
C LEU A 68 -3.85 -19.47 -13.33
N ASN A 69 -4.09 -20.60 -14.01
CA ASN A 69 -4.19 -21.92 -13.42
C ASN A 69 -3.00 -22.85 -13.72
N GLU A 70 -2.02 -22.43 -14.53
CA GLU A 70 -0.88 -23.28 -14.85
C GLU A 70 0.01 -23.54 -13.63
N GLY A 71 0.02 -24.79 -13.18
CA GLY A 71 0.94 -25.33 -12.18
C GLY A 71 0.61 -24.98 -10.75
N SER A 72 -0.61 -24.59 -10.46
CA SER A 72 -1.09 -24.53 -9.09
C SER A 72 -1.88 -25.78 -8.76
N SER A 73 -1.54 -26.39 -7.63
CA SER A 73 -2.51 -27.20 -6.92
C SER A 73 -3.67 -26.29 -6.54
N ASN A 74 -4.80 -26.41 -7.16
CA ASN A 74 -6.15 -25.98 -6.76
C ASN A 74 -6.37 -24.61 -6.09
N MET A 75 -5.35 -23.80 -5.76
CA MET A 75 -5.47 -22.63 -4.89
C MET A 75 -4.61 -21.44 -5.28
N GLY A 76 -3.90 -21.42 -6.41
CA GLY A 76 -2.97 -20.34 -6.72
C GLY A 76 -3.19 -19.67 -8.05
N ILE A 77 -3.62 -18.42 -8.04
CA ILE A 77 -3.38 -17.49 -9.14
C ILE A 77 -1.88 -17.17 -9.09
N ARG A 78 -1.13 -17.64 -10.06
CA ARG A 78 0.34 -17.48 -10.08
C ARG A 78 0.83 -16.06 -10.27
N CYS A 79 0.05 -15.23 -10.91
CA CYS A 79 0.44 -13.87 -11.21
C CYS A 79 -0.80 -13.01 -11.43
N ASN A 80 -0.94 -11.97 -10.62
CA ASN A 80 -1.85 -10.87 -10.86
C ASN A 80 -1.05 -9.58 -10.65
N PRO A 81 -0.54 -8.97 -11.74
CA PRO A 81 0.37 -7.83 -11.63
C PRO A 81 -0.19 -6.66 -10.83
N LEU A 82 -1.51 -6.41 -10.95
CA LEU A 82 -2.14 -5.34 -10.18
C LEU A 82 -2.25 -5.68 -8.69
N ALA A 83 -2.70 -6.90 -8.36
CA ALA A 83 -2.80 -7.33 -6.97
C ALA A 83 -1.41 -7.33 -6.30
N ASP A 84 -0.36 -7.75 -7.03
CA ASP A 84 1.03 -7.69 -6.56
C ASP A 84 1.49 -6.26 -6.26
N GLU A 85 1.12 -5.28 -7.11
CA GLU A 85 1.46 -3.88 -6.91
C GLU A 85 0.72 -3.27 -5.71
N VAL A 86 -0.57 -3.56 -5.58
CA VAL A 86 -1.38 -3.11 -4.45
C VAL A 86 -0.88 -3.72 -3.14
N SER A 87 -0.60 -5.03 -3.13
CA SER A 87 -0.07 -5.73 -1.96
C SER A 87 1.29 -5.18 -1.53
N ALA A 88 2.19 -4.96 -2.48
CA ALA A 88 3.50 -4.38 -2.19
C ALA A 88 3.39 -2.94 -1.63
N THR A 89 2.46 -2.15 -2.16
CA THR A 89 2.20 -0.80 -1.63
C THR A 89 1.59 -0.85 -0.23
N ALA A 90 0.66 -1.78 0.01
CA ALA A 90 0.10 -2.02 1.34
C ALA A 90 1.20 -2.38 2.35
N GLU A 91 2.09 -3.32 1.99
CA GLU A 91 3.24 -3.68 2.81
C GLU A 91 4.13 -2.48 3.09
N LEU A 92 4.42 -1.64 2.08
CA LEU A 92 5.24 -0.45 2.28
C LEU A 92 4.60 0.55 3.25
N LEU A 93 3.29 0.78 3.14
CA LEU A 93 2.54 1.62 4.09
C LEU A 93 2.59 1.05 5.52
N THR A 94 2.39 -0.25 5.68
CA THR A 94 2.51 -0.96 6.95
C THR A 94 3.91 -0.81 7.56
N ARG A 95 4.96 -1.04 6.78
CA ARG A 95 6.36 -0.86 7.19
C ARG A 95 6.65 0.56 7.67
N MET A 96 6.05 1.55 7.02
CA MET A 96 6.18 2.97 7.37
C MET A 96 5.25 3.41 8.50
N LYS A 97 4.42 2.52 9.04
CA LYS A 97 3.41 2.84 10.07
C LYS A 97 2.43 3.91 9.61
N ILE A 98 2.03 3.86 8.35
CA ILE A 98 1.00 4.71 7.77
C ILE A 98 -0.31 3.94 7.78
N PRO A 99 -1.27 4.26 8.64
CA PRO A 99 -2.60 3.66 8.59
C PRO A 99 -3.28 3.96 7.25
N TYR A 100 -3.83 2.93 6.62
CA TYR A 100 -4.52 3.08 5.34
C TYR A 100 -5.80 2.25 5.30
N ARG A 101 -6.73 2.63 4.44
CA ARG A 101 -7.92 1.84 4.12
C ARG A 101 -7.98 1.49 2.65
N ILE A 102 -8.46 0.31 2.34
CA ILE A 102 -8.68 -0.11 0.95
C ILE A 102 -9.93 0.58 0.41
N LEU A 103 -9.80 1.21 -0.75
CA LEU A 103 -10.88 1.82 -1.49
C LEU A 103 -11.16 0.99 -2.75
N THR A 104 -12.41 0.92 -3.15
CA THR A 104 -12.85 0.29 -4.40
C THR A 104 -13.84 1.19 -5.13
N ASP A 105 -14.29 0.77 -6.31
CA ASP A 105 -15.38 1.40 -7.05
C ASP A 105 -16.66 1.58 -6.21
N ARG A 106 -16.88 0.69 -5.21
CA ARG A 106 -18.03 0.71 -4.29
C ARG A 106 -17.83 1.59 -3.06
N THR A 107 -16.64 2.13 -2.85
CA THR A 107 -16.37 3.00 -1.71
C THR A 107 -16.77 4.42 -2.06
N GLU A 108 -17.90 4.88 -1.55
CA GLU A 108 -18.44 6.21 -1.83
C GLU A 108 -17.82 7.28 -0.93
N ASP A 109 -17.57 6.94 0.33
CA ASP A 109 -17.05 7.88 1.35
C ASP A 109 -15.52 7.92 1.38
N TRP A 110 -14.97 9.02 0.90
CA TRP A 110 -13.54 9.37 0.96
C TRP A 110 -13.24 10.45 2.01
N SER A 111 -14.21 10.78 2.84
CA SER A 111 -14.02 11.79 3.90
C SER A 111 -12.89 11.41 4.84
N GLY A 112 -12.15 12.40 5.32
CA GLY A 112 -11.02 12.23 6.23
C GLY A 112 -9.75 11.68 5.57
N LEU A 113 -9.76 11.40 4.26
CA LEU A 113 -8.53 11.07 3.53
C LEU A 113 -7.80 12.35 3.11
N ASP A 114 -6.48 12.31 3.26
CA ASP A 114 -5.59 13.35 2.73
C ASP A 114 -4.86 12.88 1.47
N ALA A 115 -4.60 11.57 1.36
CA ALA A 115 -3.92 11.00 0.21
C ALA A 115 -4.62 9.73 -0.28
N VAL A 116 -4.62 9.51 -1.58
CA VAL A 116 -5.08 8.28 -2.23
C VAL A 116 -4.02 7.79 -3.21
N ILE A 117 -3.70 6.49 -3.13
CA ILE A 117 -2.73 5.84 -4.01
C ILE A 117 -3.47 4.94 -4.99
N VAL A 118 -3.22 5.13 -6.28
CA VAL A 118 -3.83 4.39 -7.40
C VAL A 118 -2.74 3.68 -8.19
N ASN A 119 -2.53 2.41 -7.89
CA ASN A 119 -1.48 1.64 -8.51
C ASN A 119 -1.95 1.04 -9.84
N ASN A 120 -1.43 1.57 -10.95
CA ASN A 120 -1.54 0.97 -12.29
C ASN A 120 -2.97 0.48 -12.64
N ALA A 121 -3.99 1.19 -12.13
CA ALA A 121 -5.40 0.88 -12.39
C ALA A 121 -5.75 1.23 -13.84
N ARG A 122 -5.48 0.30 -14.75
CA ARG A 122 -5.47 0.51 -16.20
C ARG A 122 -6.78 1.02 -16.75
N TYR A 123 -7.88 0.53 -16.21
CA TYR A 123 -9.22 1.04 -16.48
C TYR A 123 -9.81 1.68 -15.22
N LEU A 124 -10.37 2.84 -15.39
CA LEU A 124 -11.22 3.55 -14.43
C LEU A 124 -12.48 4.01 -15.16
N SER A 125 -13.64 3.80 -14.58
CA SER A 125 -14.90 4.30 -15.13
C SER A 125 -14.95 5.84 -15.09
N PRO A 126 -15.85 6.47 -15.86
CA PRO A 126 -16.05 7.92 -15.79
C PRO A 126 -16.36 8.43 -14.38
N ASP A 127 -17.13 7.68 -13.59
CA ASP A 127 -17.51 8.04 -12.22
C ASP A 127 -16.32 7.96 -11.26
N GLU A 128 -15.46 6.93 -11.40
CA GLU A 128 -14.21 6.82 -10.65
C GLU A 128 -13.27 7.97 -10.98
N CYS A 129 -13.11 8.30 -12.27
CA CYS A 129 -12.33 9.44 -12.71
C CYS A 129 -12.88 10.77 -12.18
N ALA A 130 -14.20 10.95 -12.16
CA ALA A 130 -14.83 12.14 -11.61
C ALA A 130 -14.57 12.28 -10.11
N ARG A 131 -14.71 11.20 -9.35
CA ARG A 131 -14.43 11.16 -7.91
C ARG A 131 -12.98 11.49 -7.58
N MET A 132 -12.03 10.96 -8.35
CA MET A 132 -10.60 11.29 -8.18
C MET A 132 -10.32 12.77 -8.44
N ARG A 133 -10.94 13.36 -9.48
CA ARG A 133 -10.82 14.80 -9.73
C ARG A 133 -11.41 15.65 -8.62
N GLU A 134 -12.58 15.26 -8.11
CA GLU A 134 -13.23 15.96 -7.00
C GLU A 134 -12.37 15.89 -5.74
N PHE A 135 -11.87 14.72 -5.37
CA PHE A 135 -10.98 14.52 -4.24
C PHE A 135 -9.76 15.46 -4.30
N VAL A 136 -9.08 15.51 -5.45
CA VAL A 136 -7.91 16.39 -5.60
C VAL A 136 -8.32 17.87 -5.65
N ARG A 137 -9.40 18.20 -6.37
CA ARG A 137 -9.90 19.59 -6.41
C ARG A 137 -10.19 20.13 -5.01
N ASP A 138 -10.63 19.26 -4.10
CA ASP A 138 -10.99 19.60 -2.73
C ASP A 138 -9.82 19.61 -1.75
N GLY A 139 -8.61 19.30 -2.20
CA GLY A 139 -7.39 19.45 -1.43
C GLY A 139 -6.66 18.15 -1.13
N GLY A 140 -7.14 17.01 -1.64
CA GLY A 140 -6.46 15.73 -1.50
C GLY A 140 -5.22 15.59 -2.38
N THR A 141 -4.33 14.70 -2.00
CA THR A 141 -3.17 14.28 -2.79
C THR A 141 -3.46 12.93 -3.47
N LEU A 142 -3.38 12.87 -4.79
CA LEU A 142 -3.48 11.62 -5.55
C LEU A 142 -2.07 11.18 -5.99
N ILE A 143 -1.71 9.91 -5.73
CA ILE A 143 -0.50 9.29 -6.28
C ILE A 143 -0.94 8.23 -7.28
N ALA A 144 -0.67 8.45 -8.57
CA ALA A 144 -1.03 7.51 -9.63
C ALA A 144 0.23 6.93 -10.28
N THR A 145 0.19 5.65 -10.63
CA THR A 145 1.33 4.98 -11.26
C THR A 145 0.98 4.31 -12.59
N GLY A 146 1.98 4.15 -13.45
CA GLY A 146 1.93 3.33 -14.64
C GLY A 146 0.81 3.72 -15.60
N MET A 147 0.04 2.74 -16.01
CA MET A 147 -1.05 2.89 -16.97
C MET A 147 -2.40 3.28 -16.37
N SER A 148 -2.45 3.82 -15.16
CA SER A 148 -3.71 4.21 -14.51
C SER A 148 -4.58 5.07 -15.43
N SER A 149 -5.81 4.62 -15.71
CA SER A 149 -6.79 5.25 -16.62
C SER A 149 -6.42 5.30 -18.11
N LEU A 150 -5.43 4.53 -18.56
CA LEU A 150 -4.98 4.56 -19.96
C LEU A 150 -5.78 3.65 -20.89
N GLN A 151 -6.43 2.62 -20.37
CA GLN A 151 -7.13 1.62 -21.16
C GLN A 151 -8.65 1.75 -21.02
N LYS A 152 -9.37 1.28 -22.06
CA LYS A 152 -10.80 1.01 -22.00
C LYS A 152 -11.03 -0.34 -21.33
N ARG A 153 -12.31 -0.64 -21.02
CA ARG A 153 -12.70 -1.89 -20.36
C ARG A 153 -12.38 -3.15 -21.17
N ASP A 154 -12.33 -3.04 -22.51
CA ASP A 154 -11.95 -4.11 -23.42
C ASP A 154 -10.43 -4.31 -23.56
N GLY A 155 -9.64 -3.51 -22.85
CA GLY A 155 -8.17 -3.54 -22.90
C GLY A 155 -7.56 -2.69 -24.03
N GLU A 156 -8.36 -2.07 -24.90
CA GLU A 156 -7.83 -1.15 -25.91
C GLU A 156 -7.32 0.14 -25.26
N SER A 157 -6.35 0.76 -25.94
CA SER A 157 -5.87 2.08 -25.50
C SER A 157 -6.95 3.15 -25.68
N SER A 158 -7.08 4.02 -24.70
CA SER A 158 -7.92 5.23 -24.82
C SER A 158 -7.25 6.33 -25.67
N GLY A 159 -6.03 6.11 -26.15
CA GLY A 159 -5.22 7.10 -26.85
C GLY A 159 -4.49 8.06 -25.93
N ASN A 160 -5.04 8.37 -24.77
CA ASN A 160 -4.43 9.11 -23.67
C ASN A 160 -5.04 8.68 -22.34
N PHE A 161 -4.46 9.09 -21.23
CA PHE A 161 -5.06 8.88 -19.91
C PHE A 161 -6.42 9.61 -19.82
N GLN A 162 -7.43 8.94 -19.30
CA GLN A 162 -8.69 9.62 -18.97
C GLN A 162 -8.50 10.69 -17.89
N LEU A 163 -7.44 10.57 -17.08
CA LEU A 163 -7.03 11.53 -16.05
C LEU A 163 -5.82 12.38 -16.46
N ALA A 164 -5.57 12.55 -17.77
CA ALA A 164 -4.44 13.33 -18.27
C ALA A 164 -4.43 14.80 -17.75
N ASP A 165 -5.60 15.40 -17.62
CA ASP A 165 -5.81 16.72 -17.02
C ASP A 165 -5.43 16.77 -15.52
N LEU A 166 -5.68 15.69 -14.80
CA LEU A 166 -5.34 15.56 -13.38
C LEU A 166 -3.85 15.24 -13.19
N PHE A 167 -3.29 14.41 -14.06
CA PHE A 167 -1.88 14.01 -14.00
C PHE A 167 -0.94 15.13 -14.51
N GLY A 168 -1.46 16.05 -15.34
CA GLY A 168 -0.67 17.09 -15.99
C GLY A 168 0.33 16.55 -17.01
N VAL A 169 0.05 15.37 -17.59
CA VAL A 169 0.88 14.71 -18.61
C VAL A 169 0.04 14.11 -19.73
N ASP A 170 0.66 13.92 -20.88
CA ASP A 170 0.08 13.24 -22.04
C ASP A 170 0.87 11.97 -22.39
N PHE A 171 0.14 10.90 -22.69
CA PHE A 171 0.72 9.68 -23.22
C PHE A 171 1.20 9.87 -24.65
N THR A 172 2.40 9.39 -24.96
CA THR A 172 3.01 9.56 -26.29
C THR A 172 2.58 8.54 -27.31
N GLY A 173 1.87 7.50 -26.91
CA GLY A 173 1.60 6.31 -27.73
C GLY A 173 2.68 5.23 -27.62
N GLU A 174 3.77 5.50 -26.92
CA GLU A 174 4.93 4.61 -26.84
C GLU A 174 5.15 4.11 -25.40
N PHE A 175 5.84 2.98 -25.28
CA PHE A 175 6.23 2.36 -24.02
C PHE A 175 7.72 2.14 -23.96
N THR A 176 8.28 2.10 -22.77
CA THR A 176 9.65 1.60 -22.56
C THR A 176 9.73 0.11 -22.93
N ASP A 177 10.94 -0.39 -23.09
CA ASP A 177 11.19 -1.84 -23.01
C ASP A 177 11.08 -2.30 -21.53
N THR A 178 11.38 -3.55 -21.26
CA THR A 178 11.28 -4.20 -19.95
C THR A 178 12.25 -3.67 -18.91
N VAL A 179 13.26 -2.92 -19.32
CA VAL A 179 14.23 -2.26 -18.44
C VAL A 179 14.23 -0.76 -18.69
N SER A 180 14.02 0.02 -17.64
CA SER A 180 14.14 1.48 -17.66
C SER A 180 14.56 1.99 -16.29
N TYR A 181 14.89 3.27 -16.18
CA TYR A 181 15.34 3.89 -14.95
C TYR A 181 14.61 5.22 -14.76
N LEU A 182 14.17 5.47 -13.55
CA LEU A 182 13.77 6.81 -13.12
C LEU A 182 15.03 7.57 -12.68
N LYS A 183 15.28 8.70 -13.28
CA LYS A 183 16.34 9.63 -12.90
C LYS A 183 15.73 10.83 -12.18
N THR A 184 16.10 11.02 -10.92
CA THR A 184 15.71 12.19 -10.12
C THR A 184 16.94 12.98 -9.69
N PRO A 185 16.84 14.30 -9.51
CA PRO A 185 17.96 15.12 -9.06
C PRO A 185 18.50 14.71 -7.68
N GLU A 186 17.61 14.23 -6.82
CA GLU A 186 17.93 13.92 -5.41
C GLU A 186 18.53 12.52 -5.24
N GLU A 187 18.11 11.55 -6.06
CA GLU A 187 18.37 10.13 -5.84
C GLU A 187 19.20 9.46 -6.96
N GLY A 188 19.43 10.19 -8.05
CA GLY A 188 20.07 9.60 -9.23
C GLY A 188 19.14 8.63 -9.96
N LEU A 189 19.58 7.39 -10.16
CA LEU A 189 18.88 6.40 -10.96
C LEU A 189 18.28 5.29 -10.11
N THR A 190 16.96 5.06 -10.26
CA THR A 190 16.23 3.92 -9.68
C THR A 190 15.74 3.00 -10.78
N ALA A 191 16.15 1.74 -10.75
CA ALA A 191 15.82 0.77 -11.79
C ALA A 191 14.37 0.30 -11.73
N CYS A 192 13.69 0.30 -12.90
CA CYS A 192 12.43 -0.36 -13.15
C CYS A 192 12.68 -1.58 -14.02
N LEU A 193 12.47 -2.77 -13.49
CA LEU A 193 12.80 -4.04 -14.11
C LEU A 193 11.55 -4.87 -14.39
N ASN A 194 11.60 -5.60 -15.50
CA ASN A 194 10.56 -6.55 -15.93
C ASN A 194 9.17 -5.90 -16.11
N ASN A 195 9.14 -4.65 -16.53
CA ASN A 195 7.88 -3.96 -16.77
C ASN A 195 7.99 -2.91 -17.87
N ARG A 196 7.07 -2.97 -18.82
CA ARG A 196 6.89 -1.95 -19.85
C ARG A 196 6.05 -0.81 -19.27
N CYS A 197 6.57 0.39 -19.34
CA CYS A 197 5.95 1.59 -18.76
C CYS A 197 5.59 2.59 -19.86
N PRO A 198 4.47 3.32 -19.73
CA PRO A 198 4.09 4.32 -20.71
C PRO A 198 5.09 5.49 -20.71
N LEU A 199 5.49 5.93 -21.88
CA LEU A 199 6.27 7.15 -22.06
C LEU A 199 5.32 8.34 -22.09
N VAL A 200 5.60 9.36 -21.29
CA VAL A 200 4.74 10.52 -21.15
C VAL A 200 5.51 11.83 -21.31
N ARG A 201 4.81 12.85 -21.77
CA ARG A 201 5.32 14.24 -21.86
C ARG A 201 4.56 15.12 -20.88
N VAL A 202 5.26 16.04 -20.29
CA VAL A 202 4.63 17.09 -19.46
C VAL A 202 3.68 17.93 -20.31
N ARG A 203 2.47 18.12 -19.79
CA ARG A 203 1.50 19.09 -20.31
C ARG A 203 1.60 20.40 -19.53
N ASP A 204 1.38 20.32 -18.22
CA ASP A 204 1.35 21.46 -17.30
C ASP A 204 1.82 21.11 -15.88
N ALA A 205 2.31 19.88 -15.66
CA ALA A 205 2.89 19.45 -14.39
C ALA A 205 4.33 19.96 -14.20
N GLU A 206 4.78 20.01 -12.98
CA GLU A 206 6.17 20.15 -12.60
C GLU A 206 6.92 18.83 -12.83
N LEU A 207 8.06 18.88 -13.51
CA LEU A 207 8.91 17.71 -13.76
C LEU A 207 9.83 17.45 -12.57
N LEU A 208 9.65 16.30 -11.89
CA LEU A 208 10.48 15.89 -10.75
C LEU A 208 11.51 14.81 -11.13
N GLY A 209 11.32 14.13 -12.23
CA GLY A 209 12.26 13.11 -12.70
C GLY A 209 11.99 12.68 -14.14
N THR A 210 13.03 12.21 -14.82
CA THR A 210 13.01 11.77 -16.22
C THR A 210 13.22 10.27 -16.36
N VAL A 211 12.84 9.73 -17.52
CA VAL A 211 13.08 8.33 -17.89
C VAL A 211 14.42 8.20 -18.60
N THR A 212 15.27 7.32 -18.10
CA THR A 212 16.50 6.87 -18.76
C THR A 212 16.30 5.42 -19.21
N VAL A 213 16.77 5.06 -20.38
CA VAL A 213 16.73 3.70 -20.92
C VAL A 213 18.14 3.17 -21.16
N PRO A 214 18.34 1.84 -21.30
CA PRO A 214 19.62 1.27 -21.72
C PRO A 214 20.09 1.82 -23.08
N ASP A 215 21.39 1.80 -23.33
CA ASP A 215 21.99 2.21 -24.61
C ASP A 215 21.43 1.43 -25.80
N TYR A 216 20.94 0.22 -25.54
CA TYR A 216 20.34 -0.64 -26.54
C TYR A 216 19.24 -1.51 -25.89
N PRO A 217 18.26 -1.97 -26.69
CA PRO A 217 17.17 -2.80 -26.18
C PRO A 217 17.68 -4.05 -25.47
N ALA A 218 16.97 -4.47 -24.42
CA ALA A 218 17.35 -5.64 -23.61
C ALA A 218 17.45 -6.95 -24.43
N ASN A 219 16.71 -7.02 -25.53
CA ASN A 219 16.61 -8.20 -26.41
C ASN A 219 17.30 -7.98 -27.76
N ASP A 220 18.24 -7.04 -27.91
CA ASP A 220 18.99 -6.84 -29.14
C ASP A 220 19.96 -8.01 -29.36
N PRO A 221 19.82 -8.82 -30.41
CA PRO A 221 20.65 -9.99 -30.62
C PRO A 221 22.08 -9.64 -31.04
N GLU A 222 22.32 -8.40 -31.51
CA GLU A 222 23.62 -7.95 -32.01
C GLU A 222 24.38 -7.10 -30.99
N ARG A 223 23.68 -6.52 -30.02
CA ARG A 223 24.26 -5.63 -29.01
C ARG A 223 23.76 -5.98 -27.62
N TYR A 224 24.66 -6.43 -26.81
CA TYR A 224 24.36 -6.70 -25.39
C TYR A 224 25.60 -6.48 -24.50
N ALA A 225 25.42 -5.94 -23.32
CA ALA A 225 26.54 -5.71 -22.41
C ALA A 225 26.97 -7.00 -21.72
N SER A 226 26.05 -7.66 -21.09
CA SER A 226 26.21 -8.91 -20.35
C SER A 226 24.84 -9.54 -20.15
N ILE A 227 24.80 -10.84 -19.96
CA ILE A 227 23.56 -11.56 -19.63
C ILE A 227 22.88 -11.05 -18.35
N HIS A 228 23.59 -10.27 -17.55
CA HIS A 228 23.12 -9.78 -16.25
C HIS A 228 22.96 -8.26 -16.19
N SER A 229 23.25 -7.51 -17.24
CA SER A 229 23.23 -6.06 -17.17
C SER A 229 22.67 -5.37 -18.41
N ASN A 230 21.79 -4.43 -18.18
CA ASN A 230 21.31 -3.45 -19.15
C ASN A 230 21.56 -2.07 -18.54
N PRO A 231 22.81 -1.58 -18.57
CA PRO A 231 23.16 -0.34 -17.88
C PRO A 231 22.41 0.85 -18.47
N PRO A 232 22.05 1.86 -17.67
CA PRO A 232 21.44 3.08 -18.16
C PRO A 232 22.40 3.82 -19.08
N GLY A 233 21.90 4.31 -20.21
CA GLY A 233 22.72 4.99 -21.22
C GLY A 233 22.06 6.19 -21.84
N ILE A 234 20.77 6.12 -22.17
CA ILE A 234 20.07 7.16 -22.92
C ILE A 234 19.09 7.90 -22.02
N ASP A 235 19.32 9.17 -21.77
CA ASP A 235 18.37 10.07 -21.14
C ASP A 235 17.33 10.50 -22.18
N THR A 236 16.11 10.04 -22.03
CA THR A 236 15.07 10.19 -23.05
C THR A 236 14.41 11.58 -23.04
N GLY A 237 14.51 12.31 -21.93
CA GLY A 237 13.77 13.54 -21.69
C GLY A 237 12.26 13.36 -21.46
N PHE A 238 11.73 12.12 -21.51
CA PHE A 238 10.35 11.85 -21.11
C PHE A 238 10.19 11.94 -19.59
N ALA A 239 8.98 12.37 -19.16
CA ALA A 239 8.70 12.52 -17.74
C ALA A 239 8.57 11.15 -17.08
N GLY A 240 9.25 10.99 -15.96
CA GLY A 240 9.22 9.78 -15.14
C GLY A 240 8.49 9.97 -13.80
N LEU A 241 8.64 11.16 -13.23
CA LEU A 241 7.93 11.59 -12.02
C LEU A 241 7.50 13.04 -12.18
N THR A 242 6.23 13.33 -11.92
CA THR A 242 5.67 14.68 -12.03
C THR A 242 4.81 15.03 -10.83
N LEU A 243 4.64 16.34 -10.60
CA LEU A 243 3.72 16.91 -9.62
C LEU A 243 2.84 17.92 -10.33
N HIS A 244 1.53 17.73 -10.29
CA HIS A 244 0.56 18.66 -10.87
C HIS A 244 -0.38 19.21 -9.78
N ARG A 245 -0.56 20.52 -9.74
CA ARG A 245 -1.53 21.16 -8.86
C ARG A 245 -2.87 21.24 -9.57
N PHE A 246 -3.92 20.73 -8.91
CA PHE A 246 -5.26 20.69 -9.45
C PHE A 246 -6.28 21.13 -8.40
N GLY A 247 -6.91 22.27 -8.61
CA GLY A 247 -7.76 22.88 -7.59
C GLY A 247 -6.97 23.26 -6.34
N ARG A 248 -7.36 22.74 -5.17
CA ARG A 248 -6.66 22.95 -3.90
C ARG A 248 -5.63 21.87 -3.56
N GLY A 249 -5.66 20.76 -4.28
CA GLY A 249 -4.80 19.60 -4.04
C GLY A 249 -3.75 19.42 -5.11
N GLU A 250 -3.19 18.22 -5.14
CA GLU A 250 -2.10 17.88 -6.04
C GLU A 250 -2.16 16.42 -6.48
N CYS A 251 -1.59 16.15 -7.65
CA CYS A 251 -1.43 14.82 -8.19
C CYS A 251 0.04 14.54 -8.48
N VAL A 252 0.54 13.43 -7.95
CA VAL A 252 1.85 12.88 -8.27
C VAL A 252 1.64 11.75 -9.26
N TYR A 253 2.27 11.83 -10.42
CA TYR A 253 2.25 10.75 -11.39
C TYR A 253 3.65 10.15 -11.54
N LEU A 254 3.71 8.81 -11.39
CA LEU A 254 4.91 7.99 -11.58
C LEU A 254 4.70 7.07 -12.78
N TYR A 255 5.58 7.17 -13.80
CA TYR A 255 5.45 6.39 -15.05
C TYR A 255 5.49 4.87 -14.88
N SER A 256 5.99 4.38 -13.76
CA SER A 256 6.38 2.97 -13.56
C SER A 256 5.81 2.35 -12.29
N THR A 257 6.09 1.06 -12.11
CA THR A 257 5.70 0.23 -10.96
C THR A 257 6.76 0.19 -9.86
N LEU A 258 7.53 1.27 -9.69
CA LEU A 258 8.60 1.34 -8.67
C LEU A 258 8.11 1.12 -7.24
N LEU A 259 6.81 1.32 -6.98
CA LEU A 259 6.20 1.05 -5.67
C LEU A 259 6.07 -0.45 -5.34
N ARG A 260 6.39 -1.34 -6.27
CA ARG A 260 6.46 -2.79 -5.99
C ARG A 260 7.62 -3.18 -5.07
N HIS A 261 8.53 -2.27 -4.77
CA HIS A 261 9.67 -2.38 -3.86
C HIS A 261 10.42 -3.74 -3.88
N ARG A 262 10.60 -4.30 -5.07
CA ARG A 262 11.24 -5.61 -5.27
C ARG A 262 12.70 -5.65 -4.85
N ASN A 263 13.35 -4.50 -4.75
CA ASN A 263 14.73 -4.36 -4.30
C ASN A 263 14.88 -3.16 -3.37
N ALA A 264 16.05 -3.04 -2.73
CA ALA A 264 16.30 -2.00 -1.73
C ALA A 264 16.13 -0.59 -2.31
N SER A 265 16.62 -0.32 -3.53
CA SER A 265 16.53 1.03 -4.12
C SER A 265 15.09 1.43 -4.45
N GLN A 266 14.25 0.48 -4.93
CA GLN A 266 12.82 0.74 -5.16
C GLN A 266 12.08 1.00 -3.85
N ARG A 267 12.40 0.24 -2.80
CA ARG A 267 11.80 0.44 -1.48
C ARG A 267 12.17 1.80 -0.90
N GLU A 268 13.43 2.16 -0.93
CA GLU A 268 13.91 3.47 -0.48
C GLU A 268 13.26 4.62 -1.24
N PHE A 269 13.13 4.49 -2.57
CA PHE A 269 12.40 5.43 -3.39
C PHE A 269 10.93 5.57 -2.93
N GLY A 270 10.21 4.45 -2.76
CA GLY A 270 8.83 4.44 -2.29
C GLY A 270 8.67 5.07 -0.90
N GLU A 271 9.56 4.75 0.04
CA GLU A 271 9.56 5.36 1.38
C GLU A 271 9.75 6.88 1.32
N ARG A 272 10.67 7.39 0.49
CA ARG A 272 10.87 8.84 0.33
C ARG A 272 9.66 9.51 -0.32
N LEU A 273 9.10 8.90 -1.37
CA LEU A 273 7.90 9.39 -2.02
C LEU A 273 6.73 9.52 -1.03
N PHE A 274 6.49 8.47 -0.23
CA PHE A 274 5.41 8.49 0.75
C PHE A 274 5.67 9.46 1.90
N ARG A 275 6.89 9.58 2.41
CA ARG A 275 7.23 10.59 3.42
C ARG A 275 6.94 12.02 2.95
N ARG A 276 7.07 12.28 1.66
CA ARG A 276 6.82 13.60 1.06
C ARG A 276 5.34 13.87 0.82
N PHE A 277 4.58 12.86 0.37
CA PHE A 277 3.24 13.06 -0.17
C PHE A 277 2.12 12.34 0.60
N VAL A 278 2.43 11.44 1.50
CA VAL A 278 1.43 10.69 2.27
C VAL A 278 1.55 11.06 3.74
N PRO A 279 0.61 11.85 4.27
CA PRO A 279 0.61 12.21 5.68
C PRO A 279 0.12 11.05 6.57
N GLY A 280 0.35 11.19 7.87
CA GLY A 280 -0.21 10.28 8.87
C GLY A 280 0.70 9.15 9.31
N ALA A 281 1.98 9.12 8.88
CA ALA A 281 2.93 8.16 9.41
C ALA A 281 3.09 8.33 10.93
N LEU A 282 2.94 7.21 11.65
CA LEU A 282 3.16 7.19 13.10
C LEU A 282 4.67 7.10 13.37
N ARG A 283 5.13 7.94 14.28
CA ARG A 283 6.52 7.85 14.74
C ARG A 283 6.64 6.74 15.78
N SER A 284 7.53 5.80 15.55
CA SER A 284 7.79 4.69 16.46
C SER A 284 9.20 4.13 16.27
N ASN A 285 9.67 3.36 17.25
CA ASN A 285 10.87 2.54 17.16
C ASN A 285 10.57 1.08 16.74
N LEU A 286 9.33 0.78 16.35
CA LEU A 286 8.95 -0.54 15.88
C LEU A 286 9.71 -0.96 14.62
N PRO A 287 10.11 -2.23 14.53
CA PRO A 287 10.71 -2.76 13.30
C PRO A 287 9.69 -2.74 12.14
N PRO A 288 10.16 -2.83 10.89
CA PRO A 288 9.30 -2.88 9.73
C PRO A 288 8.23 -3.98 9.74
N SER A 289 8.51 -5.12 10.38
CA SER A 289 7.60 -6.26 10.50
C SER A 289 6.44 -6.03 11.48
N ALA A 290 6.54 -5.09 12.41
CA ALA A 290 5.43 -4.81 13.32
C ALA A 290 4.38 -3.89 12.69
N GLU A 291 3.13 -4.10 13.03
CA GLU A 291 1.99 -3.31 12.53
C GLU A 291 1.37 -2.46 13.64
N VAL A 292 0.86 -1.30 13.26
CA VAL A 292 0.04 -0.45 14.13
C VAL A 292 -1.26 -0.11 13.43
N THR A 293 -2.38 -0.47 14.03
CA THR A 293 -3.71 -0.15 13.52
C THR A 293 -4.39 0.83 14.47
N LEU A 294 -4.91 1.90 13.92
CA LEU A 294 -5.73 2.88 14.62
C LEU A 294 -7.20 2.67 14.27
N LEU A 295 -8.05 2.63 15.30
CA LEU A 295 -9.48 2.47 15.13
C LEU A 295 -10.19 3.50 16.03
N ARG A 296 -11.31 4.07 15.56
CA ARG A 296 -12.12 5.03 16.31
C ARG A 296 -13.54 4.53 16.51
N ALA A 297 -13.99 4.49 17.75
CA ALA A 297 -15.36 4.18 18.11
C ALA A 297 -16.27 5.41 17.96
N GLU A 298 -17.59 5.19 17.93
CA GLU A 298 -18.58 6.26 17.79
C GLU A 298 -18.60 7.21 18.99
N ASP A 299 -18.22 6.73 20.19
CA ASP A 299 -18.09 7.52 21.41
C ASP A 299 -16.79 8.35 21.46
N GLY A 300 -15.96 8.30 20.41
CA GLY A 300 -14.68 8.98 20.32
C GLY A 300 -13.50 8.20 20.90
N THR A 301 -13.73 7.04 21.52
CA THR A 301 -12.64 6.18 22.02
C THR A 301 -11.72 5.78 20.87
N LEU A 302 -10.42 6.05 21.01
CA LEU A 302 -9.39 5.59 20.07
C LEU A 302 -8.89 4.21 20.53
N VAL A 303 -8.86 3.27 19.62
CA VAL A 303 -8.31 1.93 19.86
C VAL A 303 -7.04 1.79 19.05
N VAL A 304 -5.96 1.38 19.71
CA VAL A 304 -4.65 1.15 19.06
C VAL A 304 -4.31 -0.32 19.22
N ALA A 305 -4.17 -1.02 18.11
CA ALA A 305 -3.66 -2.38 18.08
C ALA A 305 -2.22 -2.39 17.56
N VAL A 306 -1.34 -3.10 18.24
CA VAL A 306 0.07 -3.29 17.85
C VAL A 306 0.32 -4.77 17.71
N VAL A 307 0.79 -5.18 16.53
CA VAL A 307 1.05 -6.58 16.19
C VAL A 307 2.53 -6.74 15.84
N ASN A 308 3.18 -7.67 16.49
CA ASN A 308 4.52 -8.12 16.12
C ASN A 308 4.37 -9.33 15.19
N ASP A 309 4.41 -9.09 13.89
CA ASP A 309 4.24 -10.12 12.85
C ASP A 309 5.59 -10.42 12.19
N GLN A 310 6.10 -11.61 12.45
CA GLN A 310 7.37 -12.09 11.89
C GLN A 310 7.10 -13.34 11.06
N GLU A 311 7.80 -13.48 9.93
CA GLU A 311 7.61 -14.60 9.00
C GLU A 311 7.90 -15.96 9.65
N ASP A 312 8.92 -16.03 10.51
CA ASP A 312 9.37 -17.26 11.14
C ASP A 312 8.92 -17.33 12.62
N PRO A 313 7.91 -18.16 12.97
CA PRO A 313 7.52 -18.37 14.36
C PRO A 313 8.54 -19.24 15.13
N PRO A 314 8.72 -19.04 16.45
CA PRO A 314 8.01 -18.05 17.27
C PRO A 314 8.57 -16.64 17.08
N ASN A 315 7.69 -15.63 17.19
CA ASN A 315 8.12 -14.25 17.15
C ASN A 315 9.19 -13.94 18.20
N ILE A 316 10.20 -13.17 17.81
CA ILE A 316 11.14 -12.58 18.75
C ILE A 316 10.44 -11.42 19.46
N PRO A 317 10.32 -11.42 20.80
CA PRO A 317 9.68 -10.32 21.51
C PRO A 317 10.38 -8.97 21.24
N LEU A 318 9.57 -7.92 21.11
CA LEU A 318 10.05 -6.55 21.03
C LEU A 318 10.05 -5.93 22.44
N PHE A 319 11.06 -5.14 22.75
CA PHE A 319 11.22 -4.49 24.04
C PHE A 319 11.29 -2.99 23.89
N ASP A 320 10.89 -2.27 24.93
CA ASP A 320 10.94 -0.80 25.01
C ASP A 320 10.31 -0.13 23.78
N VAL A 321 9.12 -0.62 23.41
CA VAL A 321 8.39 -0.11 22.23
C VAL A 321 7.81 1.26 22.55
N GLU A 322 8.08 2.23 21.71
CA GLU A 322 7.54 3.59 21.77
C GLU A 322 6.74 3.91 20.51
N ILE A 323 5.52 4.45 20.68
CA ILE A 323 4.65 4.87 19.58
C ILE A 323 4.07 6.25 19.90
N GLU A 324 4.30 7.24 19.04
CA GLU A 324 3.69 8.55 19.12
C GLU A 324 2.37 8.57 18.35
N ILE A 325 1.26 8.76 19.04
CA ILE A 325 -0.08 8.74 18.46
C ILE A 325 -0.65 10.15 18.47
N PRO A 326 -0.90 10.77 17.30
CA PRO A 326 -1.60 12.05 17.24
C PRO A 326 -3.03 11.89 17.72
N CYS A 327 -3.40 12.59 18.78
CA CYS A 327 -4.76 12.54 19.33
C CYS A 327 -5.07 13.78 20.16
N ALA A 328 -6.36 14.01 20.47
CA ALA A 328 -6.79 15.00 21.43
C ALA A 328 -6.24 14.68 22.86
N PRO A 329 -6.30 15.62 23.80
CA PRO A 329 -5.88 15.36 25.17
C PRO A 329 -6.51 14.08 25.71
N VAL A 330 -5.69 13.24 26.33
CA VAL A 330 -6.08 11.90 26.79
C VAL A 330 -6.48 11.94 28.24
N GLN A 331 -7.65 11.40 28.58
CA GLN A 331 -8.12 11.21 29.94
C GLN A 331 -7.52 9.94 30.56
N SER A 332 -7.55 8.82 29.83
CA SER A 332 -7.04 7.54 30.31
C SER A 332 -6.63 6.61 29.17
N VAL A 333 -5.71 5.71 29.46
CA VAL A 333 -5.30 4.60 28.58
C VAL A 333 -5.44 3.31 29.35
N ARG A 334 -6.05 2.30 28.73
CA ARG A 334 -6.22 0.96 29.29
C ARG A 334 -5.68 -0.10 28.32
N ARG A 335 -4.87 -1.00 28.82
CA ARG A 335 -4.44 -2.20 28.09
C ARG A 335 -5.60 -3.20 28.05
N VAL A 336 -5.90 -3.74 26.88
CA VAL A 336 -7.08 -4.60 26.71
C VAL A 336 -6.83 -6.02 27.19
N SER A 337 -5.62 -6.56 27.02
CA SER A 337 -5.30 -7.95 27.37
C SER A 337 -5.53 -8.28 28.86
N ASP A 338 -5.24 -7.34 29.76
CA ASP A 338 -5.36 -7.54 31.22
C ASP A 338 -6.19 -6.47 31.93
N GLY A 339 -6.74 -5.51 31.20
CA GLY A 339 -7.59 -4.43 31.73
C GLY A 339 -6.85 -3.38 32.55
N LYS A 340 -5.52 -3.42 32.65
CA LYS A 340 -4.74 -2.51 33.48
C LYS A 340 -4.62 -1.10 32.89
N PRO A 341 -4.60 -0.08 33.74
CA PRO A 341 -4.30 1.27 33.31
C PRO A 341 -2.84 1.39 32.84
N VAL A 342 -2.62 2.22 31.82
CA VAL A 342 -1.30 2.57 31.31
C VAL A 342 -1.06 4.05 31.62
N PRO A 343 0.14 4.45 32.07
CA PRO A 343 0.45 5.86 32.30
C PRO A 343 0.23 6.72 31.04
N VAL A 344 -0.46 7.84 31.21
CA VAL A 344 -0.69 8.81 30.12
C VAL A 344 0.50 9.75 30.06
N MET A 345 1.22 9.73 28.95
CA MET A 345 2.32 10.65 28.68
C MET A 345 2.02 11.41 27.39
N MET A 346 1.86 12.73 27.51
CA MET A 346 1.64 13.61 26.34
C MET A 346 2.93 14.38 26.03
N ARG A 347 3.30 14.42 24.74
CA ARG A 347 4.43 15.19 24.22
C ARG A 347 4.01 15.85 22.91
N ASP A 348 4.14 17.15 22.81
CA ASP A 348 3.85 17.93 21.57
C ASP A 348 2.47 17.61 20.94
N GLY A 349 1.44 17.46 21.77
CA GLY A 349 0.07 17.16 21.32
C GLY A 349 -0.13 15.71 20.86
N LYS A 350 0.77 14.80 21.20
CA LYS A 350 0.69 13.38 20.92
C LYS A 350 0.75 12.55 22.19
N LEU A 351 0.04 11.43 22.19
CA LEU A 351 0.20 10.41 23.22
C LEU A 351 1.46 9.60 22.92
N LEU A 352 2.36 9.49 23.88
CA LEU A 352 3.46 8.55 23.85
C LEU A 352 3.02 7.24 24.53
N LEU A 353 2.77 6.22 23.72
CA LEU A 353 2.43 4.88 24.17
C LEU A 353 3.69 4.04 24.30
N ASN A 354 3.98 3.60 25.53
CA ASN A 354 5.14 2.77 25.83
C ASN A 354 4.73 1.35 26.21
N LEU A 355 5.39 0.37 25.61
CA LEU A 355 5.25 -1.04 25.96
C LEU A 355 6.63 -1.59 26.35
N GLU A 356 6.73 -2.08 27.56
CA GLU A 356 7.95 -2.71 28.07
C GLU A 356 8.31 -3.96 27.24
N ARG A 357 7.27 -4.72 26.82
CA ARG A 357 7.42 -5.92 26.01
C ARG A 357 6.18 -6.17 25.14
N LEU A 358 6.41 -6.55 23.89
CA LEU A 358 5.40 -7.00 22.94
C LEU A 358 5.80 -8.37 22.38
N ASP A 359 5.09 -9.43 22.76
CA ASP A 359 5.32 -10.79 22.23
C ASP A 359 4.71 -10.94 20.82
N ASP A 360 3.38 -10.83 20.71
CA ASP A 360 2.66 -11.00 19.44
C ASP A 360 1.70 -9.83 19.19
N VAL A 361 0.74 -9.60 20.08
CA VAL A 361 -0.30 -8.59 19.91
C VAL A 361 -0.66 -7.94 21.23
N GLU A 362 -0.87 -6.63 21.18
CA GLU A 362 -1.47 -5.87 22.29
C GLU A 362 -2.42 -4.81 21.74
N MET A 363 -3.42 -4.48 22.53
CA MET A 363 -4.44 -3.48 22.18
C MET A 363 -4.67 -2.52 23.35
N PHE A 364 -4.90 -1.27 23.01
CA PHE A 364 -5.12 -0.19 23.99
C PHE A 364 -6.40 0.57 23.65
N GLU A 365 -7.20 0.82 24.67
CA GLU A 365 -8.32 1.77 24.63
C GLU A 365 -7.86 3.10 25.19
N ILE A 366 -8.04 4.16 24.41
CA ILE A 366 -7.62 5.52 24.74
C ILE A 366 -8.87 6.40 24.79
N ILE A 367 -9.22 6.85 25.98
CA ILE A 367 -10.33 7.77 26.20
C ILE A 367 -9.78 9.19 26.12
N GLN A 368 -10.33 9.99 25.22
CA GLN A 368 -9.98 11.40 25.03
C GLN A 368 -10.88 12.28 25.88
N GLN A 369 -10.43 13.50 26.18
CA GLN A 369 -11.19 14.49 26.97
C GLN A 369 -12.32 15.11 26.16
#